data_e7788ac6a8834e0570a7ab7b84ff9012
#
_entry.id   e7788ac6a8834e0570a7ab7b84ff9012
#
_cell.length_a   1.000
_cell.length_b   1.000
_cell.length_c   1.000
_cell.angle_alpha   90.00
_cell.angle_beta   90.00
_cell.angle_gamma   90.00
#
_symmetry.space_group_name_H-M   'P 1'
#
loop_
_entity.id
_entity.type
_entity.pdbx_description
1 polymer ?
#
loop_
_entity_poly.entity_id
_entity_poly.type
_entity_poly.pdbx_seq_one_letter_code
_entity_poly.pdbx_strand_id
1 'polypeptide(L)'
;IKANGSNSKRPVARVITVTSGKGGVGKSNTAINLAIWMRKMGQRVIILDADFGLANIEIMFGTVPKHNLCDLIYQGKNITEIITWGPGEVGFISGGSGIAGMANLSREYLTYIIQNLAQLDAIADVIIIDTGAGISDAVLEFLLCAPEILLVITPEPTSITDAYSLLKTLNRN
;
A
#
# COMPACT_ATOMS: atom_id res chain seq x y z
N ILE A 1 0.26 -37.21 -29.48
CA ILE A 1 1.05 -36.40 -28.54
C ILE A 1 0.07 -35.39 -27.93
N LYS A 2 -0.42 -35.67 -26.71
CA LYS A 2 -1.29 -34.76 -25.97
C LYS A 2 -0.40 -33.74 -25.24
N ALA A 3 -0.49 -32.48 -25.62
CA ALA A 3 0.09 -31.38 -24.85
C ALA A 3 -0.66 -31.26 -23.53
N ASN A 4 -0.03 -31.64 -22.44
CA ASN A 4 -0.49 -31.33 -21.08
C ASN A 4 -0.36 -29.82 -20.87
N GLY A 5 -1.45 -29.08 -21.00
CA GLY A 5 -1.56 -27.72 -20.54
C GLY A 5 -1.52 -27.72 -19.01
N SER A 6 -0.36 -27.52 -18.44
CA SER A 6 -0.22 -27.22 -17.02
C SER A 6 -0.88 -25.85 -16.79
N ASN A 7 -2.08 -25.88 -16.22
CA ASN A 7 -2.76 -24.70 -15.69
C ASN A 7 -2.03 -24.28 -14.40
N SER A 8 -0.82 -23.71 -14.54
CA SER A 8 -0.11 -23.14 -13.42
C SER A 8 -0.89 -21.89 -12.99
N LYS A 9 -1.64 -22.01 -11.91
CA LYS A 9 -2.20 -20.85 -11.21
C LYS A 9 -1.04 -19.86 -11.00
N ARG A 10 -1.16 -18.66 -11.57
CA ARG A 10 -0.17 -17.61 -11.33
C ARG A 10 -0.08 -17.39 -9.84
N PRO A 11 1.12 -17.26 -9.26
CA PRO A 11 1.25 -17.00 -7.85
C PRO A 11 0.57 -15.66 -7.52
N VAL A 12 -0.20 -15.64 -6.44
CA VAL A 12 -0.80 -14.42 -5.89
C VAL A 12 0.34 -13.57 -5.31
N ALA A 13 0.31 -12.27 -5.55
CA ALA A 13 1.31 -11.36 -5.01
C ALA A 13 1.27 -11.37 -3.46
N ARG A 14 2.44 -11.34 -2.84
CA ARG A 14 2.57 -11.18 -1.40
C ARG A 14 2.18 -9.75 -1.02
N VAL A 15 1.24 -9.56 -0.12
CA VAL A 15 0.80 -8.25 0.35
C VAL A 15 1.32 -7.99 1.75
N ILE A 16 2.08 -6.89 1.92
CA ILE A 16 2.64 -6.45 3.20
C ILE A 16 2.11 -5.04 3.48
N THR A 17 1.36 -4.89 4.55
CA THR A 17 0.88 -3.57 4.98
C THR A 17 1.81 -3.00 6.04
N VAL A 18 2.40 -1.84 5.74
CA VAL A 18 3.30 -1.10 6.65
C VAL A 18 2.48 -0.05 7.38
N THR A 19 2.50 -0.08 8.69
CA THR A 19 1.70 0.81 9.54
C THR A 19 2.46 1.27 10.77
N SER A 20 1.91 2.27 11.47
CA SER A 20 2.43 2.74 12.75
C SER A 20 1.31 3.38 13.58
N GLY A 21 1.40 3.28 14.88
CA GLY A 21 0.45 3.96 15.78
C GLY A 21 0.66 5.49 15.80
N LYS A 22 1.87 5.97 15.50
CA LYS A 22 2.27 7.39 15.56
C LYS A 22 2.85 7.86 14.24
N GLY A 23 2.59 9.12 13.86
CA GLY A 23 3.22 9.75 12.70
C GLY A 23 4.71 10.06 12.95
N GLY A 24 5.49 10.16 11.86
CA GLY A 24 6.90 10.56 11.93
C GLY A 24 7.89 9.48 12.40
N VAL A 25 7.45 8.22 12.59
CA VAL A 25 8.32 7.12 13.04
C VAL A 25 9.15 6.46 11.92
N GLY A 26 9.05 6.94 10.70
CA GLY A 26 9.80 6.40 9.56
C GLY A 26 9.07 5.31 8.77
N LYS A 27 7.76 5.20 8.87
CA LYS A 27 6.92 4.21 8.20
C LYS A 27 7.14 4.19 6.67
N SER A 28 6.94 5.32 5.98
CA SER A 28 7.13 5.42 4.53
C SER A 28 8.57 5.18 4.10
N ASN A 29 9.56 5.63 4.89
CA ASN A 29 10.96 5.28 4.68
C ASN A 29 11.18 3.77 4.74
N THR A 30 10.56 3.09 5.70
CA THR A 30 10.64 1.64 5.84
C THR A 30 10.01 0.95 4.64
N ALA A 31 8.81 1.38 4.21
CA ALA A 31 8.13 0.84 3.04
C ALA A 31 8.97 0.96 1.76
N ILE A 32 9.52 2.16 1.50
CA ILE A 32 10.35 2.43 0.31
C ILE A 32 11.63 1.60 0.34
N ASN A 33 12.36 1.58 1.46
CA ASN A 33 13.60 0.82 1.55
C ASN A 33 13.37 -0.67 1.42
N LEU A 34 12.29 -1.20 2.00
CA LEU A 34 11.88 -2.59 1.84
C LEU A 34 11.59 -2.91 0.36
N ALA A 35 10.85 -2.04 -0.33
CA ALA A 35 10.55 -2.20 -1.75
C ALA A 35 11.81 -2.23 -2.63
N ILE A 36 12.72 -1.27 -2.41
CA ILE A 36 14.00 -1.20 -3.14
C ILE A 36 14.84 -2.44 -2.88
N TRP A 37 14.88 -2.92 -1.63
CA TRP A 37 15.63 -4.12 -1.27
C TRP A 37 15.04 -5.37 -1.94
N MET A 38 13.72 -5.56 -1.87
CA MET A 38 13.05 -6.68 -2.53
C MET A 38 13.24 -6.63 -4.06
N ARG A 39 13.23 -5.41 -4.65
CA ARG A 39 13.53 -5.23 -6.07
C ARG A 39 14.94 -5.68 -6.43
N LYS A 40 15.94 -5.37 -5.59
CA LYS A 40 17.33 -5.85 -5.75
C LYS A 40 17.44 -7.38 -5.64
N MET A 41 16.53 -8.02 -4.93
CA MET A 41 16.42 -9.49 -4.85
C MET A 41 15.70 -10.11 -6.07
N GLY A 42 15.35 -9.31 -7.08
CA GLY A 42 14.73 -9.76 -8.32
C GLY A 42 13.20 -9.83 -8.29
N GLN A 43 12.55 -9.36 -7.22
CA GLN A 43 11.08 -9.34 -7.12
C GLN A 43 10.49 -8.12 -7.84
N ARG A 44 9.34 -8.27 -8.47
CA ARG A 44 8.56 -7.14 -9.00
C ARG A 44 7.75 -6.55 -7.86
N VAL A 45 7.98 -5.26 -7.56
CA VAL A 45 7.39 -4.62 -6.38
C VAL A 45 6.58 -3.40 -6.76
N ILE A 46 5.38 -3.29 -6.17
CA ILE A 46 4.52 -2.11 -6.29
C ILE A 46 4.20 -1.61 -4.88
N ILE A 47 4.31 -0.30 -4.65
CA ILE A 47 3.87 0.36 -3.41
C ILE A 47 2.53 1.03 -3.67
N LEU A 48 1.55 0.78 -2.82
CA LEU A 48 0.33 1.59 -2.72
C LEU A 48 0.53 2.63 -1.61
N ASP A 49 0.51 3.90 -1.96
CA ASP A 49 0.46 4.99 -0.97
C ASP A 49 -0.98 5.16 -0.50
N ALA A 50 -1.27 4.60 0.67
CA ALA A 50 -2.57 4.64 1.31
C ALA A 50 -2.65 5.68 2.44
N ASP A 51 -1.70 6.64 2.49
CA ASP A 51 -1.79 7.85 3.32
C ASP A 51 -2.56 8.93 2.54
N PHE A 52 -3.87 8.74 2.46
CA PHE A 52 -4.75 9.54 1.61
C PHE A 52 -4.77 11.02 2.02
N GLY A 53 -4.50 11.88 1.04
CA GLY A 53 -4.41 13.33 1.24
C GLY A 53 -3.03 13.86 1.63
N LEU A 54 -2.14 13.00 2.12
CA LEU A 54 -0.75 13.33 2.47
C LEU A 54 0.25 12.36 1.79
N ALA A 55 -0.01 11.99 0.54
CA ALA A 55 0.83 11.05 -0.21
C ALA A 55 2.31 11.48 -0.18
N ASN A 56 3.16 10.60 0.31
CA ASN A 56 4.57 10.87 0.56
C ASN A 56 5.51 10.14 -0.41
N ILE A 57 5.07 9.02 -0.99
CA ILE A 57 5.91 8.17 -1.85
C ILE A 57 6.38 8.93 -3.08
N GLU A 58 5.50 9.68 -3.75
CA GLU A 58 5.84 10.49 -4.92
C GLU A 58 6.90 11.55 -4.62
N ILE A 59 6.81 12.19 -3.44
CA ILE A 59 7.78 13.20 -2.98
C ILE A 59 9.13 12.55 -2.71
N MET A 60 9.13 11.41 -2.01
CA MET A 60 10.36 10.70 -1.64
C MET A 60 11.06 10.09 -2.86
N PHE A 61 10.32 9.70 -3.88
CA PHE A 61 10.87 9.23 -5.16
C PHE A 61 11.26 10.36 -6.10
N GLY A 62 10.84 11.60 -5.83
CA GLY A 62 11.05 12.74 -6.72
C GLY A 62 10.37 12.55 -8.08
N THR A 63 9.26 11.81 -8.12
CA THR A 63 8.59 11.44 -9.36
C THR A 63 7.13 11.86 -9.28
N VAL A 64 6.69 12.66 -10.26
CA VAL A 64 5.31 13.16 -10.33
C VAL A 64 4.45 12.14 -11.07
N PRO A 65 3.44 11.53 -10.44
CA PRO A 65 2.54 10.60 -11.09
C PRO A 65 1.61 11.33 -12.08
N LYS A 66 1.34 10.71 -13.23
CA LYS A 66 0.33 11.21 -14.19
C LYS A 66 -1.09 10.91 -13.72
N HIS A 67 -1.25 9.81 -13.02
CA HIS A 67 -2.51 9.27 -12.52
C HIS A 67 -2.35 8.84 -11.08
N ASN A 68 -3.46 8.81 -10.36
CA ASN A 68 -3.49 8.41 -8.96
C ASN A 68 -4.81 7.67 -8.63
N LEU A 69 -5.06 7.37 -7.37
CA LEU A 69 -6.28 6.66 -6.96
C LEU A 69 -7.58 7.40 -7.27
N CYS A 70 -7.56 8.74 -7.44
CA CYS A 70 -8.76 9.46 -7.90
C CYS A 70 -9.17 9.06 -9.31
N ASP A 71 -8.20 8.81 -10.18
CA ASP A 71 -8.48 8.37 -11.55
C ASP A 71 -9.11 6.97 -11.57
N LEU A 72 -8.67 6.08 -10.66
CA LEU A 72 -9.30 4.78 -10.46
C LEU A 72 -10.75 4.93 -9.96
N ILE A 73 -10.96 5.75 -8.93
CA ILE A 73 -12.24 5.86 -8.21
C ILE A 73 -13.28 6.62 -9.04
N TYR A 74 -12.89 7.76 -9.63
CA TYR A 74 -13.83 8.72 -10.22
C TYR A 74 -13.83 8.72 -11.75
N GLN A 75 -12.76 8.24 -12.39
CA GLN A 75 -12.63 8.24 -13.84
C GLN A 75 -12.69 6.84 -14.46
N GLY A 76 -12.79 5.80 -13.62
CA GLY A 76 -12.91 4.42 -14.09
C GLY A 76 -11.65 3.87 -14.76
N LYS A 77 -10.47 4.44 -14.49
CA LYS A 77 -9.21 3.87 -14.96
C LYS A 77 -8.93 2.54 -14.30
N ASN A 78 -8.21 1.67 -15.01
CA ASN A 78 -7.73 0.42 -14.44
C ASN A 78 -6.57 0.71 -13.47
N ILE A 79 -6.44 -0.08 -12.41
CA ILE A 79 -5.36 0.07 -11.42
C ILE A 79 -3.96 -0.04 -12.04
N THR A 80 -3.81 -0.82 -13.10
CA THR A 80 -2.54 -0.97 -13.83
C THR A 80 -2.16 0.29 -14.63
N GLU A 81 -3.14 1.12 -15.03
CA GLU A 81 -2.91 2.35 -15.78
C GLU A 81 -2.43 3.51 -14.90
N ILE A 82 -2.67 3.41 -13.58
CA ILE A 82 -2.29 4.45 -12.62
C ILE A 82 -0.96 4.19 -11.90
N ILE A 83 -0.24 3.13 -12.31
CA ILE A 83 1.09 2.84 -11.78
C ILE A 83 2.10 3.82 -12.38
N THR A 84 2.90 4.41 -11.52
CA THR A 84 4.08 5.20 -11.89
C THR A 84 5.34 4.44 -11.49
N TRP A 85 6.34 4.42 -12.35
CA TRP A 85 7.62 3.75 -12.09
C TRP A 85 8.62 4.75 -11.51
N GLY A 86 9.07 4.47 -10.32
CA GLY A 86 10.04 5.25 -9.57
C GLY A 86 11.47 4.70 -9.68
N PRO A 87 12.40 5.22 -8.85
CA PRO A 87 13.78 4.78 -8.79
C PRO A 87 13.89 3.27 -8.52
N GLY A 88 14.88 2.63 -9.14
CA GLY A 88 15.12 1.19 -9.00
C GLY A 88 14.03 0.31 -9.57
N GLU A 89 13.23 0.83 -10.48
CA GLU A 89 12.10 0.12 -11.10
C GLU A 89 11.04 -0.37 -10.08
N VAL A 90 10.88 0.35 -9.00
CA VAL A 90 9.78 0.15 -8.06
C VAL A 90 8.55 0.86 -8.61
N GLY A 91 7.47 0.12 -8.84
CA GLY A 91 6.18 0.72 -9.19
C GLY A 91 5.54 1.36 -7.96
N PHE A 92 4.81 2.46 -8.13
CA PHE A 92 3.98 2.99 -7.06
C PHE A 92 2.65 3.55 -7.58
N ILE A 93 1.66 3.52 -6.73
CA ILE A 93 0.33 4.10 -6.94
C ILE A 93 0.16 5.19 -5.90
N SER A 94 0.02 6.45 -6.36
CA SER A 94 -0.17 7.60 -5.47
C SER A 94 -1.58 7.64 -4.90
N GLY A 95 -1.69 7.94 -3.60
CA GLY A 95 -2.95 8.16 -2.90
C GLY A 95 -3.68 9.45 -3.27
N GLY A 96 -3.07 10.32 -4.10
CA GLY A 96 -3.65 11.59 -4.50
C GLY A 96 -3.43 12.70 -3.48
N SER A 97 -2.20 13.23 -3.41
CA SER A 97 -1.83 14.31 -2.50
C SER A 97 -2.65 15.59 -2.75
N GLY A 98 -3.15 16.18 -1.66
CA GLY A 98 -3.86 17.48 -1.71
C GLY A 98 -5.23 17.46 -2.39
N ILE A 99 -5.77 16.29 -2.74
CA ILE A 99 -7.09 16.18 -3.37
C ILE A 99 -8.18 16.12 -2.29
N ALA A 100 -9.08 17.11 -2.31
CA ALA A 100 -10.23 17.14 -1.41
C ALA A 100 -11.08 15.87 -1.59
N GLY A 101 -11.47 15.24 -0.49
CA GLY A 101 -12.25 14.00 -0.49
C GLY A 101 -11.42 12.71 -0.37
N MET A 102 -10.13 12.71 -0.73
CA MET A 102 -9.30 11.51 -0.53
C MET A 102 -8.99 11.25 0.95
N ALA A 103 -8.90 12.28 1.78
CA ALA A 103 -8.63 12.12 3.21
C ALA A 103 -9.74 11.38 3.97
N ASN A 104 -10.97 11.36 3.44
CA ASN A 104 -12.16 10.76 4.07
C ASN A 104 -12.90 9.86 3.07
N LEU A 105 -12.21 8.88 2.51
CA LEU A 105 -12.82 7.90 1.62
C LEU A 105 -13.88 7.08 2.36
N SER A 106 -15.01 6.88 1.71
CA SER A 106 -16.03 5.97 2.22
C SER A 106 -15.54 4.52 2.21
N ARG A 107 -16.15 3.69 3.03
CA ARG A 107 -15.80 2.26 3.13
C ARG A 107 -15.97 1.55 1.77
N GLU A 108 -16.94 1.95 0.96
CA GLU A 108 -17.16 1.39 -0.38
C GLU A 108 -15.96 1.66 -1.29
N TYR A 109 -15.39 2.88 -1.26
CA TYR A 109 -14.21 3.20 -2.04
C TYR A 109 -12.96 2.47 -1.55
N LEU A 110 -12.79 2.32 -0.23
CA LEU A 110 -11.69 1.53 0.33
C LEU A 110 -11.79 0.07 -0.12
N THR A 111 -12.97 -0.52 -0.02
CA THR A 111 -13.23 -1.88 -0.49
C THR A 111 -12.96 -2.02 -1.99
N TYR A 112 -13.37 -1.04 -2.78
CA TYR A 112 -13.12 -1.02 -4.23
C TYR A 112 -11.63 -0.99 -4.54
N ILE A 113 -10.84 -0.16 -3.85
CA ILE A 113 -9.38 -0.12 -4.01
C ILE A 113 -8.77 -1.49 -3.67
N ILE A 114 -9.12 -2.08 -2.52
CA ILE A 114 -8.61 -3.36 -2.06
C ILE A 114 -8.90 -4.48 -3.07
N GLN A 115 -10.13 -4.53 -3.60
CA GLN A 115 -10.51 -5.53 -4.61
C GLN A 115 -9.71 -5.38 -5.91
N ASN A 116 -9.38 -4.16 -6.31
CA ASN A 116 -8.59 -3.91 -7.51
C ASN A 116 -7.12 -4.34 -7.35
N LEU A 117 -6.58 -4.45 -6.11
CA LEU A 117 -5.20 -4.91 -5.89
C LEU A 117 -4.95 -6.30 -6.48
N ALA A 118 -5.95 -7.18 -6.52
CA ALA A 118 -5.83 -8.51 -7.13
C ALA A 118 -5.44 -8.47 -8.62
N GLN A 119 -5.72 -7.38 -9.33
CA GLN A 119 -5.29 -7.22 -10.73
C GLN A 119 -3.77 -7.03 -10.85
N LEU A 120 -3.09 -6.65 -9.77
CA LEU A 120 -1.64 -6.48 -9.75
C LEU A 120 -0.88 -7.81 -9.68
N ASP A 121 -1.52 -8.93 -9.35
CA ASP A 121 -0.90 -10.27 -9.30
C ASP A 121 -0.20 -10.66 -10.60
N ALA A 122 -0.68 -10.14 -11.73
CA ALA A 122 -0.07 -10.41 -13.03
C ALA A 122 1.30 -9.73 -13.23
N ILE A 123 1.55 -8.62 -12.54
CA ILE A 123 2.68 -7.72 -12.76
C ILE A 123 3.55 -7.48 -11.52
N ALA A 124 3.12 -7.88 -10.35
CA ALA A 124 3.85 -7.77 -9.10
C ALA A 124 3.98 -9.12 -8.41
N ASP A 125 5.12 -9.34 -7.75
CA ASP A 125 5.37 -10.46 -6.84
C ASP A 125 5.11 -10.03 -5.40
N VAL A 126 5.29 -8.72 -5.11
CA VAL A 126 5.04 -8.10 -3.80
C VAL A 126 4.31 -6.78 -3.98
N ILE A 127 3.28 -6.57 -3.16
CA ILE A 127 2.56 -5.31 -3.00
C ILE A 127 2.83 -4.82 -1.57
N ILE A 128 3.36 -3.62 -1.44
CA ILE A 128 3.56 -2.96 -0.14
C ILE A 128 2.52 -1.86 -0.01
N ILE A 129 1.72 -1.89 1.05
CA ILE A 129 0.74 -0.86 1.34
C ILE A 129 1.30 0.03 2.45
N ASP A 130 1.61 1.28 2.13
CA ASP A 130 2.05 2.30 3.10
C ASP A 130 0.83 3.07 3.60
N THR A 131 0.34 2.76 4.81
CA THR A 131 -0.88 3.38 5.36
C THR A 131 -0.59 4.74 5.99
N GLY A 132 -1.62 5.50 6.30
CA GLY A 132 -1.51 6.59 7.27
C GLY A 132 -1.11 6.07 8.66
N ALA A 133 -0.80 7.00 9.58
CA ALA A 133 -0.54 6.65 10.98
C ALA A 133 -1.85 6.58 11.78
N GLY A 134 -1.84 5.82 12.88
CA GLY A 134 -2.96 5.75 13.83
C GLY A 134 -3.99 4.69 13.50
N ILE A 135 -5.25 4.97 13.85
CA ILE A 135 -6.37 4.00 13.87
C ILE A 135 -7.59 4.50 13.09
N SER A 136 -7.37 5.31 12.03
CA SER A 136 -8.49 5.73 11.16
C SER A 136 -9.14 4.52 10.47
N ASP A 137 -10.39 4.69 10.04
CA ASP A 137 -11.13 3.62 9.35
C ASP A 137 -10.36 3.12 8.13
N ALA A 138 -9.74 4.01 7.36
CA ALA A 138 -8.92 3.63 6.21
C ALA A 138 -7.73 2.74 6.60
N VAL A 139 -7.02 3.08 7.67
CA VAL A 139 -5.91 2.26 8.18
C VAL A 139 -6.43 0.88 8.61
N LEU A 140 -7.51 0.83 9.38
CA LEU A 140 -8.06 -0.42 9.88
C LEU A 140 -8.56 -1.32 8.75
N GLU A 141 -9.23 -0.79 7.72
CA GLU A 141 -9.69 -1.58 6.57
C GLU A 141 -8.53 -2.26 5.84
N PHE A 142 -7.41 -1.55 5.60
CA PHE A 142 -6.23 -2.16 5.00
C PHE A 142 -5.58 -3.20 5.89
N LEU A 143 -5.52 -2.97 7.21
CA LEU A 143 -4.91 -3.91 8.16
C LEU A 143 -5.75 -5.19 8.31
N LEU A 144 -7.08 -5.08 8.34
CA LEU A 144 -7.97 -6.24 8.45
C LEU A 144 -7.94 -7.14 7.20
N CYS A 145 -7.65 -6.56 6.04
CA CYS A 145 -7.53 -7.30 4.79
C CYS A 145 -6.10 -7.80 4.51
N ALA A 146 -5.10 -7.34 5.27
CA ALA A 146 -3.70 -7.67 5.01
C ALA A 146 -3.31 -9.05 5.57
N PRO A 147 -2.69 -9.93 4.77
CA PRO A 147 -2.14 -11.19 5.26
C PRO A 147 -0.91 -10.98 6.13
N GLU A 148 -0.16 -9.89 5.92
CA GLU A 148 1.05 -9.55 6.67
C GLU A 148 1.06 -8.08 7.05
N ILE A 149 1.38 -7.79 8.32
CA ILE A 149 1.46 -6.43 8.85
C ILE A 149 2.87 -6.20 9.39
N LEU A 150 3.51 -5.12 8.93
CA LEU A 150 4.75 -4.59 9.46
C LEU A 150 4.47 -3.34 10.29
N LEU A 151 4.50 -3.49 11.61
CA LEU A 151 4.26 -2.39 12.55
C LEU A 151 5.58 -1.69 12.89
N VAL A 152 5.72 -0.43 12.50
CA VAL A 152 6.90 0.39 12.76
C VAL A 152 6.75 1.12 14.09
N ILE A 153 7.74 0.93 14.98
CA ILE A 153 7.75 1.49 16.34
C ILE A 153 9.11 2.11 16.60
N THR A 154 9.15 3.28 17.24
CA THR A 154 10.37 3.87 17.81
C THR A 154 10.44 3.61 19.31
N PRO A 155 11.64 3.65 19.94
CA PRO A 155 11.82 3.44 21.38
C PRO A 155 11.34 4.64 22.23
N GLU A 156 10.28 5.32 21.79
CA GLU A 156 9.62 6.41 22.50
C GLU A 156 8.36 5.89 23.21
N PRO A 157 8.09 6.26 24.46
CA PRO A 157 6.92 5.81 25.19
C PRO A 157 5.60 6.04 24.45
N THR A 158 5.44 7.19 23.79
CA THR A 158 4.26 7.51 23.01
C THR A 158 4.09 6.58 21.79
N SER A 159 5.18 6.29 21.06
CA SER A 159 5.14 5.39 19.91
C SER A 159 4.74 3.97 20.33
N ILE A 160 5.26 3.48 21.45
CA ILE A 160 4.93 2.16 22.01
C ILE A 160 3.46 2.12 22.45
N THR A 161 2.97 3.16 23.12
CA THR A 161 1.58 3.25 23.59
C THR A 161 0.61 3.27 22.41
N ASP A 162 0.90 4.07 21.39
CA ASP A 162 0.05 4.18 20.19
C ASP A 162 0.05 2.86 19.39
N ALA A 163 1.21 2.20 19.26
CA ALA A 163 1.32 0.88 18.64
C ALA A 163 0.51 -0.17 19.40
N TYR A 164 0.55 -0.16 20.74
CA TYR A 164 -0.26 -1.05 21.56
C TYR A 164 -1.76 -0.80 21.36
N SER A 165 -2.18 0.47 21.28
CA SER A 165 -3.57 0.85 21.03
C SER A 165 -4.06 0.33 19.68
N LEU A 166 -3.22 0.42 18.65
CA LEU A 166 -3.51 -0.14 17.32
C LEU A 166 -3.70 -1.66 17.39
N LEU A 167 -2.77 -2.39 18.00
CA LEU A 167 -2.87 -3.84 18.17
C LEU A 167 -4.13 -4.25 18.94
N LYS A 168 -4.46 -3.50 20.00
CA LYS A 168 -5.67 -3.75 20.79
C LYS A 168 -6.95 -3.54 19.99
N THR A 169 -6.97 -2.54 19.10
CA THR A 169 -8.10 -2.28 18.20
C THR A 169 -8.25 -3.40 17.18
N LEU A 170 -7.16 -3.87 16.56
CA LEU A 170 -7.19 -4.98 15.61
C LEU A 170 -7.65 -6.30 16.26
N ASN A 171 -7.31 -6.55 17.50
CA ASN A 171 -7.71 -7.78 18.21
C ASN A 171 -9.19 -7.78 18.66
N ARG A 172 -9.89 -6.66 18.54
CA ARG A 172 -11.32 -6.53 18.89
C ARG A 172 -12.26 -6.65 17.70
N ASN A 173 -11.75 -6.51 16.49
CA ASN A 173 -12.45 -6.65 15.22
C ASN A 173 -12.19 -8.03 14.60
#